data_05d1eebd0fa1ac5c1997a95e2e00493c
#
_entry.id   05d1eebd0fa1ac5c1997a95e2e00493c
#
_cell.length_a   1.000
_cell.length_b   1.000
_cell.length_c   1.000
_cell.angle_alpha   90.00
_cell.angle_beta   90.00
_cell.angle_gamma   90.00
#
_symmetry.space_group_name_H-M   'P 1'
#
loop_
_entity.id
_entity.type
_entity.pdbx_description
1 polymer ?
#
loop_
_entity_poly.entity_id
_entity_poly.type
_entity_poly.pdbx_seq_one_letter_code
_entity_poly.pdbx_strand_id
1 'polypeptide(L)'
;MKKLLLGLACLAPMTLTAVLAQDAPPAPLPPGESRAFPPPRTVEGQSFEVREPERKISKPAFKEQTRAPYHKRAAFQVTTLTDKLGSPWALAFLPGDKLLITERRPGALRVLDASGKLSDPLAGLEALAPLKKLGVLDVALAPDFAVTRRIYLSFFESVEGGFYSNTNLATAILSDDLAGVRDVKVLFRGVPAVPLKNFSAKQGGRIVFGKDGSLFMIMGDRDANRKWDYLAELAQKLDNHLGKVIHIMPDGKPAPGNPFLKTKGALPEIWATGLRSPQGFAADPKTGQFWEVEHGPQGGDELNLIRKGRNYGWPVISYGINYTGEPIRDGIAAKKGMEQPVYYWDPVIAPSGMAFYQGDLFPAWKGSLFVSGLRGIGLFRLELKNGRVVAEEPLLQDLKLRMRDVRVGPDGAVYALAERGKLFKLTPQ
;
A
#
# COMPACT_ATOMS: atom_id res chain seq x y z
N MET A 1 19.90 -73.30 55.43
CA MET A 1 21.04 -72.35 55.34
C MET A 1 21.12 -71.79 53.94
N LYS A 2 20.54 -70.62 53.68
CA LYS A 2 20.65 -69.95 52.41
C LYS A 2 21.12 -68.49 52.68
N LYS A 3 22.28 -68.17 52.15
CA LYS A 3 22.91 -66.87 52.30
C LYS A 3 22.19 -65.86 51.43
N LEU A 4 21.80 -64.74 52.02
CA LEU A 4 21.25 -63.57 51.37
C LEU A 4 22.41 -62.69 50.90
N LEU A 5 22.51 -62.41 49.57
CA LEU A 5 23.43 -61.41 49.01
C LEU A 5 22.66 -60.13 48.83
N LEU A 6 23.08 -59.07 49.54
CA LEU A 6 22.64 -57.69 49.27
C LEU A 6 23.39 -57.15 48.06
N GLY A 7 22.64 -56.80 47.04
CA GLY A 7 23.15 -55.99 45.91
C GLY A 7 23.00 -54.51 46.17
N LEU A 8 24.10 -53.78 46.21
CA LEU A 8 24.15 -52.30 46.23
C LEU A 8 23.81 -51.77 44.82
N ALA A 9 22.70 -51.10 44.72
CA ALA A 9 22.37 -50.34 43.47
C ALA A 9 22.99 -48.94 43.54
N CYS A 10 23.94 -48.65 42.66
CA CYS A 10 24.45 -47.30 42.40
C CYS A 10 23.39 -46.48 41.70
N LEU A 11 22.88 -45.48 42.38
CA LEU A 11 22.09 -44.41 41.79
C LEU A 11 23.03 -43.40 41.08
N ALA A 12 23.02 -43.39 39.77
CA ALA A 12 23.64 -42.32 39.00
C ALA A 12 22.75 -41.04 39.04
N PRO A 13 23.31 -39.83 39.15
CA PRO A 13 22.52 -38.62 39.13
C PRO A 13 21.96 -38.38 37.74
N MET A 14 20.63 -38.37 37.59
CA MET A 14 19.94 -37.84 36.42
C MET A 14 20.16 -36.32 36.38
N THR A 15 21.00 -35.86 35.49
CA THR A 15 21.05 -34.45 35.09
C THR A 15 19.78 -34.14 34.35
N LEU A 16 18.89 -33.39 34.99
CA LEU A 16 17.71 -32.79 34.36
C LEU A 16 18.19 -31.72 33.39
N THR A 17 18.30 -32.06 32.11
CA THR A 17 18.47 -31.07 31.05
C THR A 17 17.16 -30.30 30.97
N ALA A 18 17.14 -29.05 31.42
CA ALA A 18 16.06 -28.13 31.20
C ALA A 18 15.92 -27.91 29.68
N VAL A 19 14.93 -28.57 29.08
CA VAL A 19 14.45 -28.21 27.75
C VAL A 19 13.85 -26.82 27.89
N LEU A 20 14.59 -25.82 27.42
CA LEU A 20 14.05 -24.48 27.24
C LEU A 20 12.79 -24.62 26.38
N ALA A 21 11.64 -24.33 26.96
CA ALA A 21 10.39 -24.23 26.27
C ALA A 21 10.61 -23.22 25.12
N GLN A 22 10.60 -23.68 23.89
CA GLN A 22 10.49 -22.81 22.74
C GLN A 22 9.20 -22.03 22.95
N ASP A 23 9.32 -20.71 23.06
CA ASP A 23 8.20 -19.82 23.22
C ASP A 23 7.14 -20.15 22.17
N ALA A 24 5.96 -20.55 22.62
CA ALA A 24 4.83 -20.76 21.76
C ALA A 24 4.60 -19.49 20.93
N PRO A 25 4.27 -19.57 19.64
CA PRO A 25 4.03 -18.39 18.83
C PRO A 25 2.96 -17.55 19.54
N PRO A 26 3.23 -16.25 19.74
CA PRO A 26 2.30 -15.38 20.45
C PRO A 26 0.94 -15.41 19.79
N ALA A 27 -0.12 -15.39 20.60
CA ALA A 27 -1.51 -15.43 20.16
C ALA A 27 -1.79 -14.43 19.03
N PRO A 28 -2.69 -14.74 18.06
CA PRO A 28 -3.07 -13.81 17.01
C PRO A 28 -3.64 -12.53 17.63
N LEU A 29 -3.17 -11.39 17.14
CA LEU A 29 -3.66 -10.08 17.57
C LEU A 29 -5.13 -9.90 17.15
N PRO A 30 -5.93 -9.16 17.93
CA PRO A 30 -7.25 -8.72 17.51
C PRO A 30 -7.21 -8.09 16.12
N PRO A 31 -8.26 -8.24 15.29
CA PRO A 31 -8.30 -7.65 13.96
C PRO A 31 -7.97 -6.15 14.00
N GLY A 32 -6.95 -5.73 13.24
CA GLY A 32 -6.50 -4.33 13.16
C GLY A 32 -5.40 -3.92 14.15
N GLU A 33 -5.02 -4.75 15.12
CA GLU A 33 -3.79 -4.53 15.88
C GLU A 33 -2.58 -5.07 15.12
N SER A 34 -1.54 -4.27 15.06
CA SER A 34 -0.22 -4.72 14.68
C SER A 34 0.53 -5.11 15.96
N ARG A 35 1.31 -6.18 15.93
CA ARG A 35 2.30 -6.39 17.00
C ARG A 35 3.16 -5.15 17.03
N ALA A 36 3.00 -4.36 18.08
CA ALA A 36 3.80 -3.19 18.27
C ALA A 36 5.27 -3.63 18.26
N PHE A 37 5.99 -3.23 17.23
CA PHE A 37 7.43 -3.17 17.37
C PHE A 37 7.72 -2.22 18.54
N PRO A 38 8.76 -2.47 19.36
CA PRO A 38 9.17 -1.47 20.32
C PRO A 38 9.29 -0.14 19.57
N PRO A 39 8.83 0.98 20.15
CA PRO A 39 8.91 2.27 19.48
C PRO A 39 10.33 2.45 18.97
N PRO A 40 10.51 2.88 17.72
CA PRO A 40 11.84 3.00 17.14
C PRO A 40 12.68 3.95 18.03
N ARG A 41 13.87 3.51 18.36
CA ARG A 41 14.82 4.34 19.09
C ARG A 41 15.38 5.36 18.12
N THR A 42 14.78 6.54 18.08
CA THR A 42 15.20 7.60 17.18
C THR A 42 16.39 8.35 17.77
N VAL A 43 17.52 8.28 17.08
CA VAL A 43 18.72 9.05 17.35
C VAL A 43 19.05 9.85 16.11
N GLU A 44 19.16 11.18 16.26
CA GLU A 44 19.45 12.08 15.14
C GLU A 44 20.70 11.62 14.35
N GLY A 45 20.58 11.53 13.03
CA GLY A 45 21.66 11.11 12.15
C GLY A 45 21.91 9.60 12.08
N GLN A 46 21.17 8.77 12.83
CA GLN A 46 21.25 7.30 12.75
C GLN A 46 19.97 6.72 12.19
N SER A 47 20.06 5.55 11.54
CA SER A 47 18.85 4.85 11.14
C SER A 47 18.03 4.43 12.37
N PHE A 48 16.72 4.66 12.34
CA PHE A 48 15.83 4.14 13.38
C PHE A 48 15.61 2.63 13.28
N GLU A 49 15.82 2.05 12.07
CA GLU A 49 15.69 0.62 11.84
C GLU A 49 17.01 -0.08 12.18
N VAL A 50 17.04 -0.71 13.35
CA VAL A 50 18.22 -1.41 13.89
C VAL A 50 18.05 -2.94 13.94
N ARG A 51 16.86 -3.44 13.59
CA ARG A 51 16.59 -4.88 13.55
C ARG A 51 17.36 -5.54 12.43
N GLU A 52 17.66 -6.83 12.60
CA GLU A 52 18.25 -7.64 11.54
C GLU A 52 17.30 -7.69 10.32
N PRO A 53 17.85 -7.63 9.10
CA PRO A 53 17.05 -7.81 7.89
C PRO A 53 16.50 -9.24 7.82
N GLU A 54 15.29 -9.39 7.31
CA GLU A 54 14.68 -10.70 7.06
C GLU A 54 15.51 -11.50 6.03
N ARG A 55 16.09 -10.80 5.08
CA ARG A 55 16.99 -11.37 4.08
C ARG A 55 18.44 -10.96 4.32
N LYS A 56 19.16 -11.73 5.12
CA LYS A 56 20.54 -11.43 5.56
C LYS A 56 21.59 -11.30 4.45
N ILE A 57 21.35 -11.90 3.28
CA ILE A 57 22.30 -11.91 2.15
C ILE A 57 22.07 -10.77 1.15
N SER A 58 21.00 -10.01 1.27
CA SER A 58 20.73 -8.88 0.36
C SER A 58 21.64 -7.72 0.67
N LYS A 59 22.36 -7.28 -0.36
CA LYS A 59 23.14 -6.02 -0.31
C LYS A 59 22.40 -4.97 -1.11
N PRO A 60 22.28 -3.72 -0.59
CA PRO A 60 21.75 -2.61 -1.37
C PRO A 60 22.59 -2.41 -2.65
N ALA A 61 21.91 -2.07 -3.74
CA ALA A 61 22.57 -1.75 -5.00
C ALA A 61 23.38 -0.44 -4.92
N PHE A 62 23.05 0.43 -3.97
CA PHE A 62 23.77 1.65 -3.62
C PHE A 62 23.51 2.02 -2.16
N LYS A 63 24.39 2.85 -1.58
CA LYS A 63 24.44 3.14 -0.13
C LYS A 63 23.12 3.66 0.46
N GLU A 64 22.42 4.55 -0.23
CA GLU A 64 21.22 5.25 0.25
C GLU A 64 19.93 4.47 0.00
N GLN A 65 20.01 3.21 -0.48
CA GLN A 65 18.83 2.44 -0.89
C GLN A 65 17.98 1.91 0.27
N THR A 66 18.50 1.92 1.48
CA THR A 66 17.81 1.43 2.68
C THR A 66 18.38 2.08 3.93
N ARG A 67 17.65 2.02 5.05
CA ARG A 67 18.12 2.43 6.40
C ARG A 67 18.66 3.85 6.43
N ALA A 68 17.93 4.78 5.81
CA ALA A 68 18.27 6.19 5.82
C ALA A 68 18.34 6.73 7.27
N PRO A 69 19.18 7.75 7.54
CA PRO A 69 19.28 8.33 8.87
C PRO A 69 17.97 9.04 9.27
N TYR A 70 17.69 9.01 10.56
CA TYR A 70 16.58 9.74 11.15
C TYR A 70 16.94 11.24 11.28
N HIS A 71 16.01 12.10 10.83
CA HIS A 71 16.08 13.54 11.04
C HIS A 71 14.69 14.06 11.44
N LYS A 72 14.57 14.56 12.68
CA LYS A 72 13.37 15.25 13.14
C LYS A 72 13.28 16.63 12.49
N ARG A 73 12.13 16.97 11.90
CA ARG A 73 11.98 18.25 11.18
C ARG A 73 10.97 19.21 11.76
N ALA A 74 9.91 18.74 12.39
CA ALA A 74 8.89 19.62 12.97
C ALA A 74 8.19 18.97 14.17
N ALA A 75 7.76 19.81 15.12
CA ALA A 75 6.78 19.43 16.11
C ALA A 75 5.37 19.58 15.52
N PHE A 76 4.45 18.73 15.94
CA PHE A 76 3.06 18.75 15.48
C PHE A 76 2.12 18.29 16.58
N GLN A 77 0.88 18.71 16.48
CA GLN A 77 -0.24 18.18 17.26
C GLN A 77 -1.15 17.34 16.38
N VAL A 78 -1.88 16.40 17.00
CA VAL A 78 -2.76 15.47 16.32
C VAL A 78 -4.19 15.67 16.79
N THR A 79 -5.09 15.95 15.85
CA THR A 79 -6.53 16.05 16.12
C THR A 79 -7.23 14.87 15.49
N THR A 80 -8.08 14.16 16.25
CA THR A 80 -8.97 13.14 15.70
C THR A 80 -10.19 13.82 15.11
N LEU A 81 -10.40 13.68 13.80
CA LEU A 81 -11.56 14.25 13.10
C LEU A 81 -12.79 13.34 13.20
N THR A 82 -12.60 12.03 13.16
CA THR A 82 -13.62 11.01 13.37
C THR A 82 -12.99 9.68 13.76
N ASP A 83 -13.77 8.84 14.44
CA ASP A 83 -13.43 7.44 14.77
C ASP A 83 -14.55 6.47 14.35
N LYS A 84 -15.49 6.94 13.50
CA LYS A 84 -16.73 6.25 13.13
C LYS A 84 -16.72 5.62 11.74
N LEU A 85 -15.60 5.62 11.03
CA LEU A 85 -15.49 4.98 9.73
C LEU A 85 -15.44 3.45 9.88
N GLY A 86 -16.03 2.72 8.95
CA GLY A 86 -16.05 1.25 8.99
C GLY A 86 -14.72 0.63 8.56
N SER A 87 -14.45 0.58 7.29
CA SER A 87 -13.22 0.02 6.71
C SER A 87 -12.61 1.01 5.70
N PRO A 88 -12.12 2.17 6.16
CA PRO A 88 -11.70 3.24 5.26
C PRO A 88 -10.47 2.83 4.45
N TRP A 89 -10.40 3.32 3.20
CA TRP A 89 -9.29 2.99 2.32
C TRP A 89 -8.60 4.22 1.73
N ALA A 90 -9.34 5.24 1.31
CA ALA A 90 -8.80 6.48 0.76
C ALA A 90 -9.68 7.67 1.09
N LEU A 91 -9.15 8.88 0.89
CA LEU A 91 -9.90 10.12 0.97
C LEU A 91 -9.54 11.10 -0.14
N ALA A 92 -10.49 11.97 -0.48
CA ALA A 92 -10.30 13.12 -1.35
C ALA A 92 -10.91 14.38 -0.72
N PHE A 93 -10.32 15.54 -1.00
CA PHE A 93 -10.79 16.83 -0.48
C PHE A 93 -11.85 17.42 -1.37
N LEU A 94 -13.05 17.64 -0.84
CA LEU A 94 -14.14 18.36 -1.51
C LEU A 94 -14.09 19.84 -1.15
N PRO A 95 -14.69 20.71 -1.97
CA PRO A 95 -14.90 22.13 -1.60
C PRO A 95 -15.64 22.29 -0.27
N GLY A 96 -15.30 23.35 0.49
CA GLY A 96 -15.92 23.68 1.77
C GLY A 96 -15.49 22.76 2.91
N ASP A 97 -14.19 22.40 2.95
CA ASP A 97 -13.57 21.63 4.03
C ASP A 97 -14.22 20.27 4.30
N LYS A 98 -14.79 19.68 3.25
CA LYS A 98 -15.41 18.36 3.32
C LYS A 98 -14.47 17.31 2.76
N LEU A 99 -14.61 16.09 3.24
CA LEU A 99 -13.82 14.94 2.80
C LEU A 99 -14.75 13.87 2.22
N LEU A 100 -14.42 13.38 1.03
CA LEU A 100 -15.02 12.19 0.44
C LEU A 100 -14.15 11.00 0.79
N ILE A 101 -14.70 10.02 1.52
CA ILE A 101 -13.96 8.88 2.06
C ILE A 101 -14.53 7.60 1.47
N THR A 102 -13.63 6.73 1.01
CA THR A 102 -14.02 5.37 0.60
C THR A 102 -13.94 4.42 1.76
N GLU A 103 -14.94 3.55 1.86
CA GLU A 103 -14.94 2.39 2.75
C GLU A 103 -14.88 1.11 1.90
N ARG A 104 -13.84 0.32 2.13
CA ARG A 104 -13.59 -0.88 1.31
C ARG A 104 -14.65 -1.96 1.51
N ARG A 105 -15.19 -2.06 2.70
CA ARG A 105 -16.23 -3.02 3.06
C ARG A 105 -17.29 -2.33 3.91
N PRO A 106 -18.54 -2.34 3.49
CA PRO A 106 -19.18 -3.10 2.40
C PRO A 106 -19.04 -2.49 1.00
N GLY A 107 -18.17 -1.53 0.77
CA GLY A 107 -18.00 -0.82 -0.50
C GLY A 107 -18.91 0.42 -0.54
N ALA A 108 -18.47 1.49 0.13
CA ALA A 108 -19.25 2.71 0.26
C ALA A 108 -18.39 3.98 0.04
N LEU A 109 -19.09 5.06 -0.24
CA LEU A 109 -18.58 6.42 -0.12
C LEU A 109 -19.26 7.10 1.08
N ARG A 110 -18.50 7.87 1.84
CA ARG A 110 -18.98 8.69 2.95
C ARG A 110 -18.46 10.10 2.82
N VAL A 111 -19.21 11.06 3.27
CA VAL A 111 -18.75 12.45 3.38
C VAL A 111 -18.58 12.80 4.86
N LEU A 112 -17.42 13.33 5.20
CA LEU A 112 -17.17 13.98 6.48
C LEU A 112 -17.22 15.49 6.24
N ASP A 113 -18.14 16.20 6.89
CA ASP A 113 -18.25 17.64 6.75
C ASP A 113 -17.31 18.42 7.69
N ALA A 114 -17.26 19.74 7.51
CA ALA A 114 -16.40 20.62 8.30
C ALA A 114 -16.73 20.62 9.81
N SER A 115 -17.95 20.21 10.20
CA SER A 115 -18.35 20.07 11.61
C SER A 115 -17.91 18.75 12.24
N GLY A 116 -17.36 17.82 11.45
CA GLY A 116 -17.00 16.47 11.87
C GLY A 116 -18.16 15.48 11.82
N LYS A 117 -19.29 15.86 11.20
CA LYS A 117 -20.44 14.96 11.00
C LYS A 117 -20.16 14.05 9.80
N LEU A 118 -20.25 12.75 10.03
CA LEU A 118 -20.12 11.73 9.00
C LEU A 118 -21.50 11.42 8.40
N SER A 119 -21.62 11.47 7.06
CA SER A 119 -22.85 11.11 6.34
C SER A 119 -23.18 9.63 6.48
N ASP A 120 -24.39 9.23 6.14
CA ASP A 120 -24.69 7.85 5.75
C ASP A 120 -23.93 7.46 4.48
N PRO A 121 -23.84 6.15 4.14
CA PRO A 121 -23.31 5.72 2.85
C PRO A 121 -24.05 6.40 1.70
N LEU A 122 -23.30 6.97 0.75
CA LEU A 122 -23.85 7.60 -0.43
C LEU A 122 -24.56 6.57 -1.32
N ALA A 123 -25.75 6.92 -1.81
CA ALA A 123 -26.53 6.08 -2.75
C ALA A 123 -25.88 6.04 -4.17
N GLY A 124 -26.26 5.05 -4.98
CA GLY A 124 -25.94 4.98 -6.40
C GLY A 124 -24.73 4.11 -6.78
N LEU A 125 -24.03 3.52 -5.82
CA LEU A 125 -22.92 2.59 -6.11
C LEU A 125 -23.37 1.18 -6.44
N GLU A 126 -24.64 0.84 -6.27
CA GLU A 126 -25.20 -0.49 -6.50
C GLU A 126 -25.00 -0.98 -7.93
N ALA A 127 -24.93 -0.04 -8.88
CA ALA A 127 -24.67 -0.33 -10.28
C ALA A 127 -23.29 -0.96 -10.54
N LEU A 128 -22.32 -0.79 -9.62
CA LEU A 128 -20.96 -1.34 -9.76
C LEU A 128 -20.89 -2.83 -9.39
N ALA A 129 -21.83 -3.36 -8.64
CA ALA A 129 -21.74 -4.72 -8.12
C ALA A 129 -23.08 -5.44 -8.11
N PRO A 130 -23.54 -5.98 -9.23
CA PRO A 130 -24.79 -6.72 -9.31
C PRO A 130 -24.84 -7.93 -8.37
N LEU A 131 -23.69 -8.50 -8.00
CA LEU A 131 -23.58 -9.63 -7.07
C LEU A 131 -23.45 -9.23 -5.59
N LYS A 132 -23.68 -7.98 -5.24
CA LYS A 132 -23.66 -7.44 -3.86
C LYS A 132 -22.32 -7.61 -3.10
N LYS A 133 -21.22 -7.89 -3.78
CA LYS A 133 -19.88 -7.99 -3.18
C LYS A 133 -18.95 -6.94 -3.80
N LEU A 134 -19.23 -5.68 -3.48
CA LEU A 134 -18.43 -4.52 -3.88
C LEU A 134 -17.36 -4.23 -2.83
N GLY A 135 -16.16 -3.88 -3.29
CA GLY A 135 -15.16 -3.21 -2.46
C GLY A 135 -14.65 -1.97 -3.15
N VAL A 136 -14.85 -0.80 -2.55
CA VAL A 136 -14.32 0.47 -3.05
C VAL A 136 -12.91 0.69 -2.50
N LEU A 137 -12.00 1.07 -3.37
CA LEU A 137 -10.60 1.32 -3.04
C LEU A 137 -10.31 2.82 -3.06
N ASP A 138 -9.76 3.34 -4.15
CA ASP A 138 -9.39 4.76 -4.26
C ASP A 138 -10.52 5.61 -4.83
N VAL A 139 -10.47 6.89 -4.53
CA VAL A 139 -11.27 7.93 -5.15
C VAL A 139 -10.39 9.09 -5.57
N ALA A 140 -10.55 9.53 -6.81
CA ALA A 140 -9.91 10.72 -7.35
C ALA A 140 -10.95 11.66 -7.94
N LEU A 141 -10.85 12.94 -7.61
CA LEU A 141 -11.68 13.99 -8.25
C LEU A 141 -11.10 14.26 -9.63
N ALA A 142 -11.97 14.43 -10.62
CA ALA A 142 -11.55 14.87 -11.95
C ALA A 142 -10.84 16.24 -11.87
N PRO A 143 -9.87 16.54 -12.74
CA PRO A 143 -9.22 17.85 -12.76
C PRO A 143 -10.21 19.02 -12.92
N ASP A 144 -11.34 18.79 -13.58
CA ASP A 144 -12.45 19.72 -13.79
C ASP A 144 -13.63 19.50 -12.82
N PHE A 145 -13.39 18.86 -11.67
CA PHE A 145 -14.42 18.48 -10.68
C PHE A 145 -15.30 19.67 -10.27
N ALA A 146 -14.73 20.86 -10.14
CA ALA A 146 -15.49 22.06 -9.75
C ALA A 146 -16.67 22.35 -10.70
N VAL A 147 -16.55 21.99 -11.97
CA VAL A 147 -17.58 22.17 -13.02
C VAL A 147 -18.40 20.89 -13.21
N THR A 148 -17.72 19.74 -13.29
CA THR A 148 -18.35 18.50 -13.73
C THR A 148 -18.85 17.63 -12.59
N ARG A 149 -18.38 17.86 -11.37
CA ARG A 149 -18.64 16.99 -10.20
C ARG A 149 -18.21 15.54 -10.40
N ARG A 150 -17.38 15.29 -11.40
CA ARG A 150 -16.94 13.94 -11.79
C ARG A 150 -15.91 13.40 -10.81
N ILE A 151 -16.11 12.14 -10.44
CA ILE A 151 -15.17 11.36 -9.65
C ILE A 151 -14.79 10.07 -10.39
N TYR A 152 -13.63 9.55 -10.07
CA TYR A 152 -13.16 8.24 -10.51
C TYR A 152 -12.94 7.35 -9.30
N LEU A 153 -13.38 6.11 -9.42
CA LEU A 153 -13.36 5.12 -8.35
C LEU A 153 -12.66 3.86 -8.84
N SER A 154 -11.64 3.43 -8.14
CA SER A 154 -11.19 2.05 -8.30
C SER A 154 -11.97 1.15 -7.35
N PHE A 155 -12.29 -0.03 -7.82
CA PHE A 155 -13.09 -0.98 -7.07
C PHE A 155 -12.76 -2.42 -7.48
N PHE A 156 -13.13 -3.35 -6.63
CA PHE A 156 -13.19 -4.75 -7.00
C PHE A 156 -14.60 -5.27 -6.80
N GLU A 157 -15.00 -6.15 -7.67
CA GLU A 157 -16.29 -6.84 -7.63
C GLU A 157 -16.08 -8.36 -7.68
N SER A 158 -17.04 -9.11 -7.18
CA SER A 158 -17.09 -10.54 -7.41
C SER A 158 -17.71 -10.84 -8.76
N VAL A 159 -17.05 -11.67 -9.54
CA VAL A 159 -17.52 -12.17 -10.85
C VAL A 159 -17.64 -13.70 -10.82
N GLU A 160 -18.21 -14.30 -11.86
CA GLU A 160 -18.32 -15.75 -12.03
C GLU A 160 -18.92 -16.46 -10.80
N GLY A 161 -20.15 -16.12 -10.46
CA GLY A 161 -20.87 -16.70 -9.33
C GLY A 161 -20.33 -16.30 -7.94
N GLY A 162 -19.44 -15.31 -7.89
CA GLY A 162 -18.86 -14.80 -6.64
C GLY A 162 -17.55 -15.45 -6.22
N PHE A 163 -16.96 -16.30 -7.08
CA PHE A 163 -15.72 -17.02 -6.77
C PHE A 163 -14.44 -16.32 -7.25
N TYR A 164 -14.55 -15.37 -8.16
CA TYR A 164 -13.42 -14.62 -8.74
C TYR A 164 -13.60 -13.12 -8.55
N SER A 165 -12.52 -12.37 -8.65
CA SER A 165 -12.57 -10.91 -8.65
C SER A 165 -11.48 -10.30 -9.50
N ASN A 166 -11.75 -9.10 -10.02
CA ASN A 166 -10.80 -8.24 -10.70
C ASN A 166 -10.78 -6.84 -10.10
N THR A 167 -9.74 -6.07 -10.39
CA THR A 167 -9.64 -4.65 -10.01
C THR A 167 -10.06 -3.81 -11.20
N ASN A 168 -10.95 -2.87 -10.99
CA ASN A 168 -11.65 -2.13 -12.02
C ASN A 168 -11.56 -0.63 -11.75
N LEU A 169 -11.90 0.17 -12.76
CA LEU A 169 -12.08 1.62 -12.68
C LEU A 169 -13.46 2.02 -13.18
N ALA A 170 -14.11 2.90 -12.44
CA ALA A 170 -15.36 3.52 -12.83
C ALA A 170 -15.28 5.04 -12.70
N THR A 171 -16.20 5.73 -13.36
CA THR A 171 -16.49 7.15 -13.16
C THR A 171 -17.92 7.33 -12.72
N ALA A 172 -18.19 8.40 -11.98
CA ALA A 172 -19.52 8.80 -11.55
C ALA A 172 -19.58 10.31 -11.38
N ILE A 173 -20.79 10.86 -11.27
CA ILE A 173 -21.03 12.26 -10.93
C ILE A 173 -21.53 12.32 -9.48
N LEU A 174 -20.82 13.03 -8.62
CA LEU A 174 -21.23 13.27 -7.24
C LEU A 174 -22.39 14.29 -7.23
N SER A 175 -23.50 13.97 -6.56
CA SER A 175 -24.64 14.86 -6.46
C SER A 175 -24.30 16.16 -5.69
N ASP A 176 -25.01 17.23 -5.96
CA ASP A 176 -24.72 18.55 -5.36
C ASP A 176 -25.03 18.57 -3.86
N ASP A 177 -26.04 17.82 -3.43
CA ASP A 177 -26.40 17.62 -2.03
C ASP A 177 -25.49 16.63 -1.28
N LEU A 178 -24.55 16.00 -2.01
CA LEU A 178 -23.63 14.98 -1.48
C LEU A 178 -24.33 13.73 -0.91
N ALA A 179 -25.56 13.46 -1.30
CA ALA A 179 -26.31 12.30 -0.84
C ALA A 179 -26.07 11.02 -1.66
N GLY A 180 -25.52 11.18 -2.89
CA GLY A 180 -25.31 10.04 -3.77
C GLY A 180 -24.43 10.34 -4.97
N VAL A 181 -24.30 9.32 -5.83
CA VAL A 181 -23.65 9.41 -7.14
C VAL A 181 -24.64 8.97 -8.23
N ARG A 182 -24.46 9.54 -9.42
CA ARG A 182 -25.23 9.21 -10.64
C ARG A 182 -24.29 9.03 -11.83
N ASP A 183 -24.84 8.60 -12.96
CA ASP A 183 -24.10 8.39 -14.20
C ASP A 183 -22.89 7.47 -14.03
N VAL A 184 -23.07 6.43 -13.20
CA VAL A 184 -22.02 5.48 -12.86
C VAL A 184 -21.68 4.64 -14.08
N LYS A 185 -20.42 4.71 -14.54
CA LYS A 185 -19.95 3.98 -15.73
C LYS A 185 -18.63 3.29 -15.43
N VAL A 186 -18.57 1.98 -15.68
CA VAL A 186 -17.30 1.24 -15.64
C VAL A 186 -16.50 1.57 -16.90
N LEU A 187 -15.29 2.04 -16.71
CA LEU A 187 -14.37 2.45 -17.78
C LEU A 187 -13.36 1.36 -18.12
N PHE A 188 -12.96 0.58 -17.12
CA PHE A 188 -11.90 -0.42 -17.27
C PHE A 188 -12.18 -1.62 -16.35
N ARG A 189 -11.93 -2.82 -16.87
CA ARG A 189 -11.91 -4.06 -16.09
C ARG A 189 -10.58 -4.77 -16.25
N GLY A 190 -9.93 -5.01 -15.11
CA GLY A 190 -8.68 -5.77 -15.08
C GLY A 190 -8.88 -7.24 -15.47
N VAL A 191 -7.96 -7.78 -16.24
CA VAL A 191 -7.96 -9.20 -16.64
C VAL A 191 -6.64 -9.86 -16.29
N PRO A 192 -6.68 -11.18 -15.96
CA PRO A 192 -7.84 -12.01 -15.71
C PRO A 192 -8.51 -11.68 -14.36
N ALA A 193 -9.75 -12.11 -14.17
CA ALA A 193 -10.28 -12.25 -12.83
C ALA A 193 -9.57 -13.42 -12.12
N VAL A 194 -9.32 -13.27 -10.83
CA VAL A 194 -8.57 -14.25 -10.04
C VAL A 194 -9.40 -14.80 -8.88
N PRO A 195 -9.14 -16.04 -8.42
CA PRO A 195 -9.89 -16.64 -7.34
C PRO A 195 -9.91 -15.80 -6.06
N LEU A 196 -11.09 -15.67 -5.46
CA LEU A 196 -11.30 -15.01 -4.18
C LEU A 196 -10.84 -15.89 -3.01
N LYS A 197 -9.55 -16.19 -2.90
CA LYS A 197 -9.05 -16.96 -1.75
C LYS A 197 -8.99 -16.12 -0.46
N ASN A 198 -8.77 -14.84 -0.58
CA ASN A 198 -8.85 -13.89 0.53
C ASN A 198 -9.24 -12.53 -0.06
N PHE A 199 -10.36 -11.99 0.32
CA PHE A 199 -11.07 -10.82 -0.21
C PHE A 199 -10.26 -9.53 -0.44
N SER A 200 -8.98 -9.50 -0.15
CA SER A 200 -8.24 -8.24 -0.07
C SER A 200 -6.82 -8.28 -0.57
N ALA A 201 -6.35 -9.43 -1.04
CA ALA A 201 -4.94 -9.52 -1.31
C ALA A 201 -4.54 -8.73 -2.56
N LYS A 202 -3.62 -7.79 -2.39
CA LYS A 202 -2.83 -7.16 -3.43
C LYS A 202 -3.66 -6.62 -4.61
N GLN A 203 -4.70 -5.83 -4.31
CA GLN A 203 -5.55 -5.22 -5.36
C GLN A 203 -4.82 -4.12 -6.12
N GLY A 204 -4.00 -3.33 -5.44
CA GLY A 204 -3.58 -2.03 -5.96
C GLY A 204 -4.74 -1.05 -5.93
N GLY A 205 -4.99 -0.37 -7.04
CA GLY A 205 -6.17 0.47 -7.25
C GLY A 205 -5.94 1.96 -7.02
N ARG A 206 -4.74 2.44 -6.62
CA ARG A 206 -4.49 3.89 -6.55
C ARG A 206 -4.55 4.52 -7.93
N ILE A 207 -5.21 5.67 -8.00
CA ILE A 207 -5.47 6.45 -9.21
C ILE A 207 -4.69 7.76 -9.12
N VAL A 208 -3.98 8.10 -10.19
CA VAL A 208 -3.30 9.39 -10.34
C VAL A 208 -3.55 9.95 -11.73
N PHE A 209 -3.83 11.24 -11.82
CA PHE A 209 -3.94 11.94 -13.09
C PHE A 209 -2.57 12.34 -13.64
N GLY A 210 -2.35 12.12 -14.90
CA GLY A 210 -1.29 12.75 -15.67
C GLY A 210 -1.55 14.25 -15.88
N LYS A 211 -0.51 15.03 -16.20
CA LYS A 211 -0.65 16.47 -16.51
C LYS A 211 -1.53 16.74 -17.72
N ASP A 212 -1.69 15.76 -18.60
CA ASP A 212 -2.54 15.77 -19.78
C ASP A 212 -3.99 15.35 -19.51
N GLY A 213 -4.34 15.09 -18.26
CA GLY A 213 -5.65 14.59 -17.82
C GLY A 213 -5.86 13.10 -18.03
N SER A 214 -4.87 12.37 -18.51
CA SER A 214 -4.91 10.90 -18.57
C SER A 214 -4.89 10.28 -17.17
N LEU A 215 -5.27 9.02 -17.07
CA LEU A 215 -5.38 8.27 -15.81
C LEU A 215 -4.35 7.17 -15.74
N PHE A 216 -3.63 7.16 -14.63
CA PHE A 216 -2.77 6.04 -14.25
C PHE A 216 -3.37 5.30 -13.06
N MET A 217 -3.34 3.97 -13.10
CA MET A 217 -3.78 3.11 -12.00
C MET A 217 -2.79 1.98 -11.78
N ILE A 218 -2.44 1.70 -10.53
CA ILE A 218 -1.59 0.58 -10.17
C ILE A 218 -2.44 -0.67 -9.89
N MET A 219 -1.95 -1.83 -10.32
CA MET A 219 -2.60 -3.12 -10.15
C MET A 219 -1.62 -4.16 -9.60
N GLY A 220 -2.04 -4.85 -8.53
CA GLY A 220 -1.23 -5.90 -7.92
C GLY A 220 -1.28 -7.24 -8.64
N ASP A 221 -0.37 -8.14 -8.27
CA ASP A 221 -0.31 -9.52 -8.79
C ASP A 221 -1.43 -10.42 -8.23
N ARG A 222 -2.26 -9.90 -7.33
CA ARG A 222 -3.46 -10.52 -6.75
C ARG A 222 -3.21 -11.75 -5.87
N ASP A 223 -2.02 -11.84 -5.29
CA ASP A 223 -1.63 -12.95 -4.38
C ASP A 223 -2.01 -14.32 -4.92
N ALA A 224 -1.64 -14.49 -6.08
CA ALA A 224 -2.00 -15.60 -6.89
C ALA A 224 -1.39 -16.89 -6.47
N ASN A 225 -1.09 -17.11 -5.28
CA ASN A 225 -0.84 -18.38 -4.65
C ASN A 225 0.42 -18.52 -3.82
N ARG A 226 0.23 -19.13 -2.66
CA ARG A 226 1.32 -19.71 -1.87
C ARG A 226 2.04 -20.87 -2.59
N LYS A 227 1.55 -21.32 -3.72
CA LYS A 227 2.21 -22.28 -4.63
C LYS A 227 2.74 -21.57 -5.86
N TRP A 228 3.41 -20.48 -5.71
CA TRP A 228 4.33 -19.69 -6.56
C TRP A 228 4.34 -19.85 -8.09
N ASP A 229 3.61 -20.80 -8.66
CA ASP A 229 3.97 -21.30 -9.98
C ASP A 229 3.28 -20.59 -11.13
N TYR A 230 2.07 -20.08 -10.95
CA TYR A 230 1.32 -19.66 -12.11
C TYR A 230 1.10 -18.16 -12.22
N LEU A 231 0.60 -17.53 -11.18
CA LEU A 231 0.17 -16.13 -11.29
C LEU A 231 1.31 -15.14 -10.99
N ALA A 232 2.33 -15.51 -10.21
CA ALA A 232 3.49 -14.65 -9.97
C ALA A 232 4.21 -14.28 -11.28
N GLU A 233 4.23 -15.18 -12.28
CA GLU A 233 4.78 -14.86 -13.59
C GLU A 233 3.95 -13.88 -14.41
N LEU A 234 2.68 -13.73 -14.10
CA LEU A 234 1.81 -12.82 -14.83
C LEU A 234 2.25 -11.36 -14.71
N ALA A 235 2.95 -11.00 -13.63
CA ALA A 235 3.55 -9.66 -13.50
C ALA A 235 4.59 -9.36 -14.60
N GLN A 236 5.22 -10.40 -15.19
CA GLN A 236 6.20 -10.28 -16.26
C GLN A 236 5.59 -10.34 -17.67
N LYS A 237 4.36 -10.85 -17.81
CA LYS A 237 3.69 -11.00 -19.10
C LYS A 237 2.92 -9.75 -19.49
N LEU A 238 2.73 -9.52 -20.79
CA LEU A 238 2.04 -8.33 -21.31
C LEU A 238 0.59 -8.58 -21.70
N ASP A 239 0.11 -9.82 -21.59
CA ASP A 239 -1.25 -10.25 -21.97
C ASP A 239 -2.28 -10.16 -20.83
N ASN A 240 -1.92 -9.52 -19.72
CA ASN A 240 -2.75 -9.39 -18.54
C ASN A 240 -2.41 -8.13 -17.75
N HIS A 241 -3.28 -7.74 -16.79
CA HIS A 241 -3.11 -6.53 -15.98
C HIS A 241 -2.52 -6.76 -14.58
N LEU A 242 -2.14 -8.00 -14.25
CA LEU A 242 -1.62 -8.33 -12.91
C LEU A 242 -0.18 -7.83 -12.74
N GLY A 243 0.09 -7.08 -11.66
CA GLY A 243 1.40 -6.51 -11.39
C GLY A 243 1.81 -5.42 -12.38
N LYS A 244 0.90 -4.51 -12.73
CA LYS A 244 1.07 -3.48 -13.76
C LYS A 244 0.76 -2.07 -13.28
N VAL A 245 1.29 -1.10 -14.00
CA VAL A 245 0.72 0.23 -14.07
C VAL A 245 -0.07 0.33 -15.36
N ILE A 246 -1.32 0.77 -15.26
CA ILE A 246 -2.24 0.99 -16.38
C ILE A 246 -2.27 2.47 -16.70
N HIS A 247 -2.32 2.82 -17.99
CA HIS A 247 -2.44 4.19 -18.46
C HIS A 247 -3.53 4.27 -19.53
N ILE A 248 -4.59 4.99 -19.20
CA ILE A 248 -5.80 5.15 -20.02
C ILE A 248 -6.26 6.61 -20.07
N MET A 249 -7.09 6.93 -21.04
CA MET A 249 -7.79 8.20 -21.14
C MET A 249 -9.03 8.21 -20.22
N PRO A 250 -9.60 9.39 -19.92
CA PRO A 250 -10.82 9.51 -19.10
C PRO A 250 -12.06 8.77 -19.65
N ASP A 251 -12.06 8.40 -20.92
CA ASP A 251 -13.11 7.59 -21.55
C ASP A 251 -12.89 6.08 -21.43
N GLY A 252 -11.77 5.66 -20.83
CA GLY A 252 -11.39 4.25 -20.61
C GLY A 252 -10.55 3.65 -21.73
N LYS A 253 -10.28 4.38 -22.82
CA LYS A 253 -9.43 3.87 -23.91
C LYS A 253 -7.96 3.91 -23.53
N PRO A 254 -7.13 3.00 -24.06
CA PRO A 254 -5.68 3.07 -23.91
C PRO A 254 -5.14 4.45 -24.29
N ALA A 255 -4.28 5.02 -23.46
CA ALA A 255 -3.73 6.35 -23.72
C ALA A 255 -2.77 6.34 -24.91
N PRO A 256 -2.78 7.40 -25.75
CA PRO A 256 -1.80 7.54 -26.80
C PRO A 256 -0.38 7.54 -26.24
N GLY A 257 0.54 6.89 -26.96
CA GLY A 257 1.94 6.83 -26.54
C GLY A 257 2.26 5.76 -25.48
N ASN A 258 1.34 4.88 -25.10
CA ASN A 258 1.68 3.71 -24.29
C ASN A 258 2.79 2.87 -24.94
N PRO A 259 3.70 2.29 -24.13
CA PRO A 259 4.91 1.65 -24.66
C PRO A 259 4.64 0.40 -25.48
N PHE A 260 3.54 -0.32 -25.23
CA PHE A 260 3.25 -1.63 -25.82
C PHE A 260 2.13 -1.62 -26.87
N LEU A 261 1.66 -0.45 -27.32
CA LEU A 261 0.57 -0.32 -28.31
C LEU A 261 0.78 -1.13 -29.60
N LYS A 262 2.03 -1.31 -30.01
CA LYS A 262 2.39 -2.03 -31.23
C LYS A 262 2.96 -3.44 -30.97
N THR A 263 2.98 -3.88 -29.71
CA THR A 263 3.53 -5.18 -29.32
C THR A 263 2.46 -6.25 -29.50
N LYS A 264 2.71 -7.22 -30.37
CA LYS A 264 1.76 -8.32 -30.63
C LYS A 264 1.46 -9.09 -29.35
N GLY A 265 0.19 -9.23 -29.01
CA GLY A 265 -0.31 -9.95 -27.83
C GLY A 265 -0.23 -9.17 -26.52
N ALA A 266 0.30 -7.94 -26.52
CA ALA A 266 0.28 -7.08 -25.34
C ALA A 266 -1.05 -6.32 -25.22
N LEU A 267 -1.49 -6.10 -23.98
CA LEU A 267 -2.60 -5.22 -23.69
C LEU A 267 -2.15 -3.75 -23.83
N PRO A 268 -2.87 -2.94 -24.61
CA PRO A 268 -2.41 -1.63 -25.05
C PRO A 268 -2.37 -0.57 -23.93
N GLU A 269 -3.08 -0.79 -22.84
CA GLU A 269 -3.12 0.10 -21.67
C GLU A 269 -1.96 -0.06 -20.70
N ILE A 270 -1.09 -1.06 -20.88
CA ILE A 270 0.04 -1.30 -19.98
C ILE A 270 1.09 -0.19 -20.14
N TRP A 271 1.47 0.43 -18.99
CA TRP A 271 2.52 1.44 -18.89
C TRP A 271 3.85 0.88 -18.34
N ALA A 272 3.76 0.04 -17.29
CA ALA A 272 4.91 -0.59 -16.63
C ALA A 272 4.52 -1.96 -16.08
N THR A 273 5.51 -2.83 -15.83
CA THR A 273 5.32 -4.24 -15.45
C THR A 273 6.16 -4.62 -14.24
N GLY A 274 5.92 -5.82 -13.69
CA GLY A 274 6.81 -6.41 -12.68
C GLY A 274 6.57 -5.90 -11.27
N LEU A 275 5.37 -5.44 -10.92
CA LEU A 275 4.97 -5.06 -9.58
C LEU A 275 4.34 -6.25 -8.83
N ARG A 276 4.52 -6.29 -7.51
CA ARG A 276 3.94 -7.34 -6.66
C ARG A 276 2.63 -6.90 -6.02
N SER A 277 2.72 -5.95 -5.11
CA SER A 277 1.61 -5.52 -4.27
C SER A 277 1.62 -4.01 -4.09
N PRO A 278 1.50 -3.25 -5.19
CA PRO A 278 1.50 -1.81 -5.15
C PRO A 278 0.32 -1.28 -4.32
N GLN A 279 0.57 -0.31 -3.45
CA GLN A 279 -0.41 0.22 -2.50
C GLN A 279 -0.53 1.73 -2.53
N GLY A 280 0.59 2.44 -2.60
CA GLY A 280 0.63 3.90 -2.73
C GLY A 280 1.10 4.30 -4.12
N PHE A 281 0.53 5.40 -4.64
CA PHE A 281 0.90 5.94 -5.94
C PHE A 281 0.66 7.45 -5.95
N ALA A 282 1.66 8.21 -6.33
CA ALA A 282 1.58 9.67 -6.37
C ALA A 282 2.44 10.25 -7.50
N ALA A 283 1.99 11.36 -8.07
CA ALA A 283 2.83 12.18 -8.92
C ALA A 283 3.58 13.22 -8.07
N ASP A 284 4.87 13.35 -8.26
CA ASP A 284 5.62 14.46 -7.71
C ASP A 284 5.12 15.77 -8.36
N PRO A 285 4.53 16.67 -7.59
CA PRO A 285 3.92 17.88 -8.15
C PRO A 285 4.93 18.82 -8.81
N LYS A 286 6.22 18.73 -8.42
CA LYS A 286 7.29 19.53 -9.00
C LYS A 286 7.74 18.99 -10.37
N THR A 287 7.97 17.68 -10.45
CA THR A 287 8.55 17.05 -11.66
C THR A 287 7.51 16.38 -12.55
N GLY A 288 6.37 15.97 -11.99
CA GLY A 288 5.35 15.14 -12.64
C GLY A 288 5.73 13.67 -12.74
N GLN A 289 6.83 13.25 -12.12
CA GLN A 289 7.25 11.87 -12.08
C GLN A 289 6.34 11.05 -11.16
N PHE A 290 6.04 9.83 -11.56
CA PHE A 290 5.21 8.92 -10.77
C PHE A 290 6.06 8.10 -9.81
N TRP A 291 5.62 8.04 -8.56
CA TRP A 291 6.22 7.25 -7.50
C TRP A 291 5.22 6.23 -6.98
N GLU A 292 5.70 5.08 -6.60
CA GLU A 292 4.90 3.97 -6.15
C GLU A 292 5.56 3.30 -4.94
N VAL A 293 4.74 2.81 -3.98
CA VAL A 293 5.20 1.95 -2.89
C VAL A 293 4.44 0.65 -2.89
N GLU A 294 5.18 -0.46 -2.68
CA GLU A 294 4.61 -1.80 -2.69
C GLU A 294 5.09 -2.68 -1.53
N HIS A 295 4.27 -3.68 -1.21
CA HIS A 295 4.67 -4.71 -0.26
C HIS A 295 5.60 -5.72 -0.90
N GLY A 296 6.76 -5.93 -0.32
CA GLY A 296 7.56 -7.13 -0.48
C GLY A 296 6.87 -8.37 0.13
N PRO A 297 7.50 -9.54 0.02
CA PRO A 297 7.05 -10.72 0.76
C PRO A 297 7.43 -10.60 2.24
N GLN A 298 8.34 -11.42 2.75
CA GLN A 298 8.96 -11.20 4.05
C GLN A 298 10.25 -10.40 3.83
N GLY A 299 10.27 -9.13 4.24
CA GLY A 299 11.28 -8.15 3.85
C GLY A 299 11.05 -7.57 2.44
N GLY A 300 11.77 -6.51 2.11
CA GLY A 300 11.83 -5.93 0.77
C GLY A 300 10.57 -5.23 0.30
N ASP A 301 9.90 -4.47 1.17
CA ASP A 301 8.96 -3.44 0.71
C ASP A 301 9.73 -2.39 -0.09
N GLU A 302 9.12 -1.83 -1.14
CA GLU A 302 9.84 -0.98 -2.10
C GLU A 302 9.20 0.39 -2.30
N LEU A 303 10.05 1.39 -2.55
CA LEU A 303 9.68 2.67 -3.12
C LEU A 303 10.26 2.76 -4.52
N ASN A 304 9.42 2.86 -5.51
CA ASN A 304 9.77 2.83 -6.91
C ASN A 304 9.50 4.17 -7.61
N LEU A 305 10.40 4.57 -8.51
CA LEU A 305 10.19 5.65 -9.46
C LEU A 305 9.68 5.07 -10.78
N ILE A 306 8.39 5.21 -11.04
CA ILE A 306 7.71 4.58 -12.17
C ILE A 306 8.01 5.29 -13.49
N ARG A 307 8.52 4.55 -14.46
CA ARG A 307 8.88 5.01 -15.80
C ARG A 307 8.20 4.19 -16.89
N LYS A 308 7.92 4.84 -17.99
CA LYS A 308 7.32 4.25 -19.19
C LYS A 308 8.10 3.02 -19.69
N GLY A 309 7.41 1.90 -19.87
CA GLY A 309 7.95 0.68 -20.48
C GLY A 309 8.92 -0.09 -19.58
N ARG A 310 9.06 0.29 -18.30
CA ARG A 310 10.01 -0.35 -17.39
C ARG A 310 9.39 -1.55 -16.67
N ASN A 311 10.29 -2.47 -16.28
CA ASN A 311 9.98 -3.69 -15.54
C ASN A 311 10.62 -3.62 -14.15
N TYR A 312 9.80 -3.70 -13.09
CA TYR A 312 10.21 -3.61 -11.69
C TYR A 312 10.56 -4.97 -11.07
N GLY A 313 10.54 -6.01 -11.88
CA GLY A 313 11.25 -7.26 -11.65
C GLY A 313 10.51 -8.34 -10.90
N TRP A 314 9.40 -8.07 -10.20
CA TRP A 314 8.67 -9.12 -9.51
C TRP A 314 8.15 -10.22 -10.47
N PRO A 315 8.33 -11.54 -10.16
CA PRO A 315 9.02 -12.13 -9.00
C PRO A 315 10.48 -12.54 -9.31
N VAL A 316 11.08 -12.07 -10.40
CA VAL A 316 12.43 -12.47 -10.84
C VAL A 316 13.49 -11.91 -9.91
N ILE A 317 13.33 -10.66 -9.47
CA ILE A 317 14.16 -10.02 -8.44
C ILE A 317 13.32 -9.65 -7.24
N SER A 318 13.89 -9.70 -6.03
CA SER A 318 13.25 -9.29 -4.79
C SER A 318 14.28 -9.03 -3.70
N TYR A 319 14.07 -8.02 -2.87
CA TYR A 319 14.83 -7.78 -1.65
C TYR A 319 14.32 -8.59 -0.45
N GLY A 320 13.16 -9.23 -0.56
CA GLY A 320 12.59 -10.10 0.47
C GLY A 320 12.77 -11.59 0.20
N ILE A 321 12.31 -12.40 1.15
CA ILE A 321 12.27 -13.86 1.07
C ILE A 321 10.82 -14.36 1.17
N ASN A 322 10.62 -15.63 0.89
CA ASN A 322 9.32 -16.28 1.07
C ASN A 322 8.93 -16.34 2.56
N TYR A 323 7.65 -16.39 2.86
CA TYR A 323 7.13 -16.59 4.23
C TYR A 323 7.52 -17.94 4.85
N THR A 324 8.03 -18.88 4.06
CA THR A 324 8.63 -20.14 4.50
C THR A 324 10.12 -20.02 4.82
N GLY A 325 10.73 -18.81 4.62
CA GLY A 325 12.15 -18.56 4.84
C GLY A 325 13.03 -18.81 3.62
N GLU A 326 12.49 -19.33 2.52
CA GLU A 326 13.25 -19.65 1.32
C GLU A 326 13.38 -18.44 0.38
N PRO A 327 14.39 -18.43 -0.50
CA PRO A 327 14.53 -17.39 -1.52
C PRO A 327 13.29 -17.31 -2.43
N ILE A 328 13.01 -16.12 -2.95
CA ILE A 328 12.09 -15.95 -4.07
C ILE A 328 12.85 -16.33 -5.34
N ARG A 329 12.35 -17.33 -6.09
CA ARG A 329 12.99 -17.82 -7.32
C ARG A 329 14.50 -18.09 -7.12
N ASP A 330 15.34 -17.51 -7.96
CA ASP A 330 16.81 -17.66 -7.92
C ASP A 330 17.45 -16.90 -6.74
N GLY A 331 16.66 -16.23 -5.91
CA GLY A 331 17.16 -15.46 -4.78
C GLY A 331 18.06 -14.28 -5.19
N ILE A 332 17.77 -13.61 -6.29
CA ILE A 332 18.53 -12.44 -6.73
C ILE A 332 17.77 -11.13 -6.47
N ALA A 333 18.51 -10.07 -6.14
CA ALA A 333 17.94 -8.74 -5.89
C ALA A 333 18.10 -7.81 -7.10
N ALA A 334 18.90 -8.16 -8.08
CA ALA A 334 19.15 -7.34 -9.25
C ALA A 334 19.32 -8.19 -10.51
N LYS A 335 18.83 -7.68 -11.66
CA LYS A 335 19.00 -8.29 -12.98
C LYS A 335 18.98 -7.21 -14.05
N LYS A 336 19.84 -7.33 -15.06
CA LYS A 336 19.87 -6.40 -16.20
C LYS A 336 18.50 -6.32 -16.89
N GLY A 337 18.02 -5.10 -17.12
CA GLY A 337 16.71 -4.84 -17.74
C GLY A 337 15.56 -4.75 -16.75
N MET A 338 15.83 -4.89 -15.46
CA MET A 338 14.86 -4.68 -14.37
C MET A 338 15.28 -3.47 -13.54
N GLU A 339 14.32 -2.63 -13.18
CA GLU A 339 14.56 -1.42 -12.39
C GLU A 339 14.84 -1.81 -10.94
N GLN A 340 15.72 -1.05 -10.31
CA GLN A 340 15.96 -1.14 -8.87
C GLN A 340 15.07 -0.16 -8.13
N PRO A 341 14.51 -0.53 -6.97
CA PRO A 341 13.81 0.44 -6.14
C PRO A 341 14.73 1.59 -5.74
N VAL A 342 14.15 2.77 -5.61
CA VAL A 342 14.85 3.94 -5.06
C VAL A 342 15.18 3.72 -3.59
N TYR A 343 14.30 3.02 -2.88
CA TYR A 343 14.44 2.69 -1.47
C TYR A 343 13.70 1.38 -1.17
N TYR A 344 14.20 0.60 -0.20
CA TYR A 344 13.49 -0.56 0.30
C TYR A 344 13.57 -0.67 1.82
N TRP A 345 12.55 -1.29 2.41
CA TRP A 345 12.47 -1.58 3.83
C TRP A 345 12.63 -3.07 4.09
N ASP A 346 13.61 -3.40 4.94
CA ASP A 346 13.81 -4.75 5.45
C ASP A 346 14.33 -4.65 6.90
N PRO A 347 13.48 -4.99 7.89
CA PRO A 347 12.12 -5.56 7.85
C PRO A 347 11.05 -4.65 7.24
N VAL A 348 9.93 -5.27 6.81
CA VAL A 348 8.81 -4.58 6.16
C VAL A 348 8.09 -3.57 7.06
N ILE A 349 7.63 -2.47 6.48
CA ILE A 349 6.67 -1.53 7.08
C ILE A 349 5.23 -1.75 6.58
N ALA A 350 5.05 -2.57 5.52
CA ALA A 350 3.82 -2.74 4.75
C ALA A 350 3.26 -1.38 4.31
N PRO A 351 3.94 -0.66 3.38
CA PRO A 351 3.56 0.68 2.95
C PRO A 351 2.16 0.69 2.33
N SER A 352 1.45 1.81 2.45
CA SER A 352 0.11 1.93 1.92
C SER A 352 -0.07 3.26 1.17
N GLY A 353 -0.92 4.20 1.61
CA GLY A 353 -1.03 5.48 0.94
C GLY A 353 0.26 6.29 0.98
N MET A 354 0.43 7.19 0.02
CA MET A 354 1.57 8.10 -0.05
C MET A 354 1.16 9.47 -0.59
N ALA A 355 1.86 10.51 -0.16
CA ALA A 355 1.63 11.87 -0.61
C ALA A 355 2.90 12.71 -0.54
N PHE A 356 3.16 13.53 -1.57
CA PHE A 356 4.17 14.57 -1.53
C PHE A 356 3.67 15.78 -0.73
N TYR A 357 4.51 16.32 0.12
CA TYR A 357 4.20 17.52 0.88
C TYR A 357 4.67 18.77 0.13
N GLN A 358 3.72 19.64 -0.22
CA GLN A 358 3.99 20.95 -0.84
C GLN A 358 3.29 22.10 -0.09
N GLY A 359 2.63 21.78 1.04
CA GLY A 359 1.98 22.78 1.86
C GLY A 359 2.96 23.75 2.51
N ASP A 360 2.45 24.90 2.93
CA ASP A 360 3.25 25.93 3.63
C ASP A 360 3.11 25.84 5.15
N LEU A 361 2.16 25.03 5.65
CA LEU A 361 1.89 24.89 7.08
C LEU A 361 3.09 24.29 7.85
N PHE A 362 3.84 23.39 7.20
CA PHE A 362 5.09 22.82 7.71
C PHE A 362 6.24 23.09 6.72
N PRO A 363 6.86 24.27 6.76
CA PRO A 363 7.93 24.63 5.81
C PRO A 363 9.08 23.62 5.80
N ALA A 364 9.43 23.04 6.97
CA ALA A 364 10.49 22.05 7.11
C ALA A 364 10.17 20.67 6.49
N TRP A 365 8.92 20.41 6.12
CA TRP A 365 8.50 19.19 5.44
C TRP A 365 8.38 19.35 3.92
N LYS A 366 8.50 20.58 3.39
CA LYS A 366 8.32 20.87 1.97
C LYS A 366 9.25 20.03 1.09
N GLY A 367 8.69 19.33 0.12
CA GLY A 367 9.39 18.39 -0.76
C GLY A 367 9.55 16.98 -0.18
N SER A 368 9.14 16.73 1.06
CA SER A 368 9.13 15.37 1.63
C SER A 368 8.03 14.50 1.01
N LEU A 369 8.25 13.20 1.04
CA LEU A 369 7.25 12.19 0.69
C LEU A 369 6.78 11.49 1.98
N PHE A 370 5.47 11.51 2.24
CA PHE A 370 4.85 10.75 3.31
C PHE A 370 4.40 9.39 2.79
N VAL A 371 4.65 8.34 3.56
CA VAL A 371 4.20 6.96 3.32
C VAL A 371 3.51 6.46 4.58
N SER A 372 2.32 5.90 4.44
CA SER A 372 1.61 5.27 5.56
C SER A 372 2.03 3.81 5.72
N GLY A 373 2.18 3.34 6.97
CA GLY A 373 2.61 1.99 7.31
C GLY A 373 1.51 1.17 7.97
N LEU A 374 1.27 -0.02 7.44
CA LEU A 374 0.29 -0.96 8.02
C LEU A 374 0.95 -1.87 9.06
N ARG A 375 2.19 -2.33 8.83
CA ARG A 375 2.93 -3.18 9.78
C ARG A 375 3.93 -2.36 10.59
N GLY A 376 4.58 -1.41 9.96
CA GLY A 376 5.46 -0.45 10.64
C GLY A 376 4.71 0.52 11.55
N ILE A 377 3.37 0.50 11.54
CA ILE A 377 2.44 1.41 12.24
C ILE A 377 2.83 2.89 12.14
N GLY A 378 1.86 3.77 11.90
CA GLY A 378 2.11 5.22 11.77
C GLY A 378 2.42 5.65 10.34
N LEU A 379 3.12 6.78 10.23
CA LEU A 379 3.58 7.38 9.00
C LEU A 379 5.11 7.37 8.95
N PHE A 380 5.65 7.42 7.74
CA PHE A 380 7.07 7.60 7.47
C PHE A 380 7.24 8.82 6.56
N ARG A 381 7.95 9.84 7.04
CA ARG A 381 8.33 10.98 6.23
C ARG A 381 9.72 10.73 5.64
N LEU A 382 9.80 10.72 4.32
CA LEU A 382 11.04 10.54 3.58
C LEU A 382 11.51 11.90 3.05
N GLU A 383 12.75 12.25 3.34
CA GLU A 383 13.41 13.40 2.75
C GLU A 383 14.10 12.98 1.46
N LEU A 384 13.74 13.66 0.36
CA LEU A 384 14.24 13.33 -0.97
C LEU A 384 15.27 14.37 -1.44
N LYS A 385 16.41 13.91 -1.94
CA LYS A 385 17.40 14.75 -2.60
C LYS A 385 17.89 14.07 -3.88
N ASN A 386 17.76 14.74 -5.00
CA ASN A 386 18.18 14.19 -6.32
C ASN A 386 17.60 12.80 -6.62
N GLY A 387 16.33 12.57 -6.25
CA GLY A 387 15.65 11.28 -6.47
C GLY A 387 16.12 10.15 -5.55
N ARG A 388 16.84 10.45 -4.45
CA ARG A 388 17.29 9.50 -3.42
C ARG A 388 16.65 9.84 -2.07
N VAL A 389 16.38 8.83 -1.25
CA VAL A 389 15.98 9.00 0.14
C VAL A 389 17.22 9.30 0.96
N VAL A 390 17.27 10.49 1.58
CA VAL A 390 18.43 10.92 2.37
C VAL A 390 18.15 10.95 3.86
N ALA A 391 16.87 10.90 4.26
CA ALA A 391 16.45 10.76 5.65
C ALA A 391 15.08 10.11 5.74
N GLU A 392 14.81 9.46 6.86
CA GLU A 392 13.52 8.83 7.18
C GLU A 392 13.11 9.16 8.61
N GLU A 393 11.88 9.63 8.80
CA GLU A 393 11.32 10.00 10.10
C GLU A 393 10.01 9.25 10.35
N PRO A 394 9.96 8.32 11.33
CA PRO A 394 8.72 7.69 11.76
C PRO A 394 7.87 8.66 12.58
N LEU A 395 6.58 8.77 12.24
CA LEU A 395 5.60 9.64 12.89
C LEU A 395 4.39 8.82 13.35
N LEU A 396 3.69 9.26 14.39
CA LEU A 396 2.46 8.62 14.92
C LEU A 396 2.66 7.17 15.40
N GLN A 397 3.88 6.78 15.77
CA GLN A 397 4.17 5.42 16.25
C GLN A 397 3.53 5.13 17.61
N ASP A 398 3.35 6.17 18.42
CA ASP A 398 2.70 6.14 19.72
C ASP A 398 1.21 5.75 19.65
N LEU A 399 0.53 6.04 18.54
CA LEU A 399 -0.85 5.65 18.30
C LEU A 399 -1.02 4.14 18.13
N LYS A 400 0.03 3.41 17.75
CA LYS A 400 0.04 1.95 17.51
C LYS A 400 -1.04 1.49 16.51
N LEU A 401 -1.35 2.32 15.51
CA LEU A 401 -2.38 2.08 14.52
C LEU A 401 -1.79 1.82 13.13
N ARG A 402 -2.42 0.91 12.42
CA ARG A 402 -2.17 0.65 11.01
C ARG A 402 -2.71 1.81 10.20
N MET A 403 -1.82 2.60 9.58
CA MET A 403 -2.21 3.73 8.73
C MET A 403 -2.42 3.27 7.29
N ARG A 404 -3.64 3.50 6.77
CA ARG A 404 -4.05 3.05 5.44
C ARG A 404 -3.78 4.09 4.36
N ASP A 405 -4.00 5.37 4.67
CA ASP A 405 -3.79 6.45 3.71
C ASP A 405 -3.18 7.68 4.38
N VAL A 406 -2.50 8.47 3.59
CA VAL A 406 -2.00 9.78 3.96
C VAL A 406 -2.24 10.75 2.81
N ARG A 407 -2.77 11.92 3.12
CA ARG A 407 -3.02 12.99 2.15
C ARG A 407 -2.57 14.33 2.72
N VAL A 408 -2.25 15.26 1.85
CA VAL A 408 -1.99 16.66 2.21
C VAL A 408 -3.20 17.49 1.79
N GLY A 409 -3.78 18.17 2.77
CA GLY A 409 -4.97 18.98 2.54
C GLY A 409 -4.66 20.31 1.84
N PRO A 410 -5.69 20.95 1.26
CA PRO A 410 -5.56 22.29 0.70
C PRO A 410 -5.18 23.34 1.75
N ASP A 411 -5.44 23.06 3.02
CA ASP A 411 -5.01 23.84 4.19
C ASP A 411 -3.55 23.60 4.59
N GLY A 412 -2.82 22.75 3.88
CA GLY A 412 -1.45 22.39 4.18
C GLY A 412 -1.27 21.40 5.33
N ALA A 413 -2.34 20.95 5.99
CA ALA A 413 -2.25 19.93 7.02
C ALA A 413 -2.05 18.53 6.42
N VAL A 414 -1.49 17.62 7.22
CA VAL A 414 -1.37 16.21 6.85
C VAL A 414 -2.54 15.43 7.47
N TYR A 415 -3.22 14.65 6.64
CA TYR A 415 -4.34 13.81 7.04
C TYR A 415 -3.93 12.35 6.99
N ALA A 416 -4.10 11.64 8.12
CA ALA A 416 -3.73 10.24 8.26
C ALA A 416 -4.97 9.38 8.54
N LEU A 417 -5.22 8.39 7.69
CA LEU A 417 -6.39 7.51 7.74
C LEU A 417 -5.97 6.14 8.27
N ALA A 418 -6.52 5.73 9.42
CA ALA A 418 -6.23 4.44 10.03
C ALA A 418 -7.28 3.38 9.68
N GLU A 419 -6.86 2.11 9.52
CA GLU A 419 -7.76 0.99 9.18
C GLU A 419 -8.90 0.75 10.17
N ARG A 420 -8.74 1.20 11.42
CA ARG A 420 -9.77 1.09 12.48
C ARG A 420 -10.74 2.28 12.54
N GLY A 421 -10.97 2.91 11.40
CA GLY A 421 -12.03 3.91 11.31
C GLY A 421 -11.66 5.29 11.82
N LYS A 422 -10.40 5.55 12.16
CA LYS A 422 -9.95 6.85 12.64
C LYS A 422 -9.33 7.68 11.53
N LEU A 423 -9.66 8.95 11.53
CA LEU A 423 -9.03 9.96 10.69
C LEU A 423 -8.40 11.03 11.58
N PHE A 424 -7.12 11.29 11.34
CA PHE A 424 -6.33 12.27 12.07
C PHE A 424 -5.93 13.43 11.16
N LYS A 425 -5.83 14.61 11.76
CA LYS A 425 -5.25 15.82 11.15
C LYS A 425 -4.03 16.24 11.95
N LEU A 426 -2.92 16.45 11.28
CA LEU A 426 -1.67 16.95 11.85
C LEU A 426 -1.52 18.42 11.50
N THR A 427 -1.31 19.26 12.51
CA THR A 427 -1.02 20.70 12.40
C THR A 427 0.20 21.05 13.22
N PRO A 428 0.91 22.15 12.95
CA PRO A 428 2.01 22.60 13.83
C PRO A 428 1.59 22.72 15.27
N GLN A 429 2.55 22.50 16.18
CA GLN A 429 2.38 22.68 17.61
C GLN A 429 2.46 24.15 17.96
#